data_235c00016d285f45e13fc51bffb92613
#
_entry.id   235c00016d285f45e13fc51bffb92613
#
_cell.length_a   1.000
_cell.length_b   1.000
_cell.length_c   1.000
_cell.angle_alpha   90.00
_cell.angle_beta   90.00
_cell.angle_gamma   90.00
#
_symmetry.space_group_name_H-M   'P 1'
#
loop_
_entity.id
_entity.type
_entity.pdbx_description
1 polymer ?
#
loop_
_entity_poly.entity_id
_entity_poly.type
_entity_poly.pdbx_seq_one_letter_code
_entity_poly.pdbx_strand_id
1 'polypeptide(L)'
;MIMTMNKLAVSLLVALLSPLANAETPKAKKSGMPEGFHELKIGDAAPDFELIGIDEEKHTLKDYADADLLMIAFLSNHCPTSQAVEGRIKKLVKDYKGKGLKLVAINPNDPAALRPDELGYSKYNDSFPEMKRHAEEQKFNFDYLYDGDTQKTALAYGCLATPHVMIFDKERKLRYQGWLDDSHYADEATVTSPDARNAIEALLDGKPVPVEVTKPHGCSTKWLGKRDQVVTDNDKWEKGEVEVEWIDAKGVAALRKNDTKKVRLFNVWATWCGPCVKEFPELVATSRKFGLRDFEFISISMDDPKEMPAVKAFLEKHNAIVPDKLKPSLKAEGRKGNAYLFNEASSEALIQALDPEWPGPIPHTLVVAPGGEVIFRHNGEIDGDELRAKILEHMGRFYVPEPVTKP
;
A
#
# COMPACT_ATOMS: atom_id res chain seq x y z
N MET A 1 -37.75 93.90 14.43
CA MET A 1 -36.94 93.08 13.56
C MET A 1 -36.80 91.81 14.31
N ILE A 2 -37.69 90.84 14.06
CA ILE A 2 -38.01 89.72 14.92
C ILE A 2 -37.64 88.43 14.14
N MET A 3 -36.70 87.71 14.71
CA MET A 3 -36.33 86.38 14.16
C MET A 3 -37.18 85.31 14.78
N THR A 4 -37.88 84.58 13.92
CA THR A 4 -38.70 83.40 14.25
C THR A 4 -37.89 82.14 14.34
N MET A 5 -37.95 81.47 15.50
CA MET A 5 -37.33 80.18 15.73
C MET A 5 -38.24 79.07 15.18
N ASN A 6 -37.70 78.25 14.32
CA ASN A 6 -38.34 77.02 13.81
C ASN A 6 -37.98 75.85 14.71
N LYS A 7 -38.99 75.15 15.22
CA LYS A 7 -38.87 73.91 16.02
C LYS A 7 -38.66 72.71 15.09
N LEU A 8 -37.52 72.02 15.20
CA LEU A 8 -37.31 70.71 14.60
C LEU A 8 -37.93 69.62 15.50
N ALA A 9 -38.82 68.85 14.93
CA ALA A 9 -39.36 67.65 15.55
C ALA A 9 -38.35 66.49 15.36
N VAL A 10 -37.92 65.90 16.45
CA VAL A 10 -37.06 64.70 16.46
C VAL A 10 -38.00 63.49 16.49
N SER A 11 -38.10 62.75 15.38
CA SER A 11 -38.78 61.45 15.32
C SER A 11 -37.88 60.35 15.82
N LEU A 12 -38.26 59.72 16.92
CA LEU A 12 -37.57 58.57 17.52
C LEU A 12 -37.92 57.29 16.68
N LEU A 13 -36.97 56.77 15.94
CA LEU A 13 -37.07 55.52 15.24
C LEU A 13 -36.72 54.37 16.21
N VAL A 14 -37.68 53.62 16.69
CA VAL A 14 -37.47 52.42 17.50
C VAL A 14 -37.11 51.30 16.55
N ALA A 15 -35.81 50.93 16.50
CA ALA A 15 -35.34 49.74 15.77
C ALA A 15 -35.69 48.47 16.59
N LEU A 16 -36.59 47.67 16.08
CA LEU A 16 -36.84 46.32 16.58
C LEU A 16 -35.64 45.44 16.25
N LEU A 17 -34.80 45.14 17.24
CA LEU A 17 -33.77 44.13 17.17
C LEU A 17 -34.45 42.75 17.30
N SER A 18 -34.60 42.04 16.17
CA SER A 18 -34.90 40.62 16.16
C SER A 18 -33.66 39.86 16.60
N PRO A 19 -33.75 38.84 17.46
CA PRO A 19 -32.59 38.01 17.80
C PRO A 19 -32.19 37.18 16.59
N LEU A 20 -30.98 37.41 16.09
CA LEU A 20 -30.31 36.50 15.15
C LEU A 20 -30.22 35.14 15.83
N ALA A 21 -30.96 34.18 15.34
CA ALA A 21 -30.80 32.79 15.69
C ALA A 21 -29.35 32.40 15.36
N ASN A 22 -28.59 32.05 16.38
CA ASN A 22 -27.26 31.42 16.19
C ASN A 22 -27.49 30.13 15.42
N ALA A 23 -27.21 30.14 14.13
CA ALA A 23 -27.02 28.92 13.36
C ALA A 23 -25.75 28.24 13.96
N GLU A 24 -25.99 27.20 14.74
CA GLU A 24 -24.90 26.31 15.17
C GLU A 24 -24.21 25.78 13.91
N THR A 25 -22.96 26.20 13.68
CA THR A 25 -22.09 25.55 12.71
C THR A 25 -22.04 24.05 13.03
N PRO A 26 -22.30 23.18 12.06
CA PRO A 26 -22.21 21.75 12.30
C PRO A 26 -20.81 21.42 12.83
N LYS A 27 -20.72 20.93 14.06
CA LYS A 27 -19.47 20.42 14.62
C LYS A 27 -18.97 19.34 13.65
N ALA A 28 -17.84 19.59 13.00
CA ALA A 28 -17.15 18.63 12.16
C ALA A 28 -17.05 17.30 12.92
N LYS A 29 -17.66 16.26 12.38
CA LYS A 29 -17.56 14.89 12.90
C LYS A 29 -16.08 14.52 12.91
N LYS A 30 -15.49 14.30 14.08
CA LYS A 30 -14.18 13.67 14.30
C LYS A 30 -14.25 12.16 14.01
N SER A 31 -14.76 11.73 12.89
CA SER A 31 -14.56 10.37 12.40
C SER A 31 -13.81 10.49 11.09
N GLY A 32 -12.60 9.94 11.00
CA GLY A 32 -11.80 9.89 9.76
C GLY A 32 -12.43 9.00 8.68
N MET A 33 -13.72 8.70 8.78
CA MET A 33 -14.49 7.93 7.81
C MET A 33 -15.18 8.85 6.83
N PRO A 34 -15.30 8.43 5.54
CA PRO A 34 -15.96 9.23 4.52
C PRO A 34 -17.45 9.42 4.79
N GLU A 35 -18.02 10.44 4.15
CA GLU A 35 -19.47 10.66 4.18
C GLU A 35 -20.20 9.44 3.59
N GLY A 36 -21.31 9.06 4.20
CA GLY A 36 -22.10 7.88 3.80
C GLY A 36 -21.57 6.55 4.36
N PHE A 37 -20.46 6.54 5.12
CA PHE A 37 -20.00 5.34 5.79
C PHE A 37 -21.04 4.85 6.82
N HIS A 38 -21.47 3.60 6.66
CA HIS A 38 -22.47 2.95 7.50
C HIS A 38 -21.94 1.62 8.02
N GLU A 39 -21.64 1.54 9.30
CA GLU A 39 -21.21 0.30 9.94
C GLU A 39 -22.42 -0.59 10.25
N LEU A 40 -22.48 -1.76 9.58
CA LEU A 40 -23.54 -2.73 9.81
C LEU A 40 -23.45 -3.31 11.23
N LYS A 41 -24.61 -3.65 11.78
CA LYS A 41 -24.77 -4.33 13.07
C LYS A 41 -25.32 -5.74 12.84
N ILE A 42 -25.02 -6.64 13.78
CA ILE A 42 -25.58 -8.01 13.76
C ILE A 42 -27.12 -7.93 13.67
N GLY A 43 -27.67 -8.65 12.72
CA GLY A 43 -29.10 -8.65 12.38
C GLY A 43 -29.51 -7.67 11.28
N ASP A 44 -28.64 -6.73 10.86
CA ASP A 44 -28.93 -5.85 9.73
C ASP A 44 -29.01 -6.63 8.41
N ALA A 45 -29.80 -6.15 7.48
CA ALA A 45 -29.88 -6.74 6.14
C ALA A 45 -28.67 -6.35 5.30
N ALA A 46 -28.21 -7.28 4.46
CA ALA A 46 -27.18 -7.00 3.47
C ALA A 46 -27.67 -5.90 2.51
N PRO A 47 -26.93 -4.79 2.35
CA PRO A 47 -27.22 -3.79 1.32
C PRO A 47 -27.12 -4.38 -0.09
N ASP A 48 -28.00 -3.95 -1.00
CA ASP A 48 -27.89 -4.33 -2.41
C ASP A 48 -26.62 -3.75 -3.03
N PHE A 49 -26.06 -4.48 -3.99
CA PHE A 49 -24.94 -4.04 -4.83
C PHE A 49 -25.13 -4.48 -6.28
N GLU A 50 -24.51 -3.75 -7.20
CA GLU A 50 -24.29 -4.13 -8.59
C GLU A 50 -22.85 -3.74 -8.93
N LEU A 51 -21.96 -4.72 -9.09
CA LEU A 51 -20.54 -4.54 -9.32
C LEU A 51 -20.05 -5.35 -10.51
N ILE A 52 -18.99 -4.87 -11.16
CA ILE A 52 -18.30 -5.62 -12.22
C ILE A 52 -17.36 -6.65 -11.61
N GLY A 53 -17.43 -7.90 -12.07
CA GLY A 53 -16.52 -8.97 -11.72
C GLY A 53 -15.30 -9.03 -12.63
N ILE A 54 -14.25 -9.74 -12.18
CA ILE A 54 -13.04 -10.00 -13.01
C ILE A 54 -13.34 -10.82 -14.28
N ASP A 55 -14.49 -11.46 -14.35
CA ASP A 55 -15.08 -12.13 -15.53
C ASP A 55 -15.71 -11.15 -16.53
N GLU A 56 -15.71 -9.85 -16.21
CA GLU A 56 -16.31 -8.74 -16.99
C GLU A 56 -17.85 -8.76 -16.99
N GLU A 57 -18.47 -9.58 -16.15
CA GLU A 57 -19.92 -9.64 -15.97
C GLU A 57 -20.34 -8.79 -14.74
N LYS A 58 -21.62 -8.36 -14.75
CA LYS A 58 -22.22 -7.68 -13.61
C LYS A 58 -22.75 -8.69 -12.62
N HIS A 59 -22.39 -8.51 -11.36
CA HIS A 59 -22.86 -9.30 -10.24
C HIS A 59 -23.71 -8.47 -9.28
N THR A 60 -24.78 -9.03 -8.80
CA THR A 60 -25.71 -8.40 -7.85
C THR A 60 -25.89 -9.28 -6.61
N LEU A 61 -26.39 -8.72 -5.51
CA LEU A 61 -26.72 -9.50 -4.33
C LEU A 61 -27.70 -10.65 -4.64
N LYS A 62 -28.58 -10.48 -5.64
CA LYS A 62 -29.58 -11.49 -6.06
C LYS A 62 -28.97 -12.74 -6.68
N ASP A 63 -27.78 -12.64 -7.28
CA ASP A 63 -27.10 -13.77 -7.91
C ASP A 63 -26.63 -14.82 -6.89
N TYR A 64 -26.64 -14.45 -5.61
CA TYR A 64 -26.31 -15.31 -4.48
C TYR A 64 -27.53 -15.75 -3.66
N ALA A 65 -28.76 -15.49 -4.14
CA ALA A 65 -30.00 -15.69 -3.37
C ALA A 65 -30.27 -17.16 -2.99
N ASP A 66 -29.74 -18.12 -3.74
CA ASP A 66 -29.87 -19.57 -3.51
C ASP A 66 -28.98 -20.11 -2.38
N ALA A 67 -28.00 -19.32 -1.92
CA ALA A 67 -27.07 -19.75 -0.86
C ALA A 67 -27.74 -19.69 0.53
N ASP A 68 -27.51 -20.70 1.36
CA ASP A 68 -27.91 -20.70 2.76
C ASP A 68 -27.10 -19.68 3.57
N LEU A 69 -25.80 -19.53 3.23
CA LEU A 69 -24.91 -18.52 3.77
C LEU A 69 -24.19 -17.78 2.66
N LEU A 70 -24.11 -16.45 2.78
CA LEU A 70 -23.31 -15.60 1.92
C LEU A 70 -22.16 -14.98 2.73
N MET A 71 -20.93 -15.27 2.35
CA MET A 71 -19.74 -14.58 2.88
C MET A 71 -19.29 -13.50 1.91
N ILE A 72 -19.24 -12.27 2.36
CA ILE A 72 -18.63 -11.13 1.65
C ILE A 72 -17.27 -10.87 2.29
N ALA A 73 -16.21 -10.87 1.47
CA ALA A 73 -14.85 -10.60 1.91
C ALA A 73 -14.30 -9.37 1.19
N PHE A 74 -14.09 -8.27 1.89
CA PHE A 74 -13.36 -7.13 1.34
C PHE A 74 -11.87 -7.46 1.31
N LEU A 75 -11.30 -7.53 0.12
CA LEU A 75 -9.90 -7.89 -0.14
C LEU A 75 -9.21 -6.82 -0.99
N SER A 76 -7.88 -6.86 -1.03
CA SER A 76 -7.09 -5.97 -1.89
C SER A 76 -5.80 -6.63 -2.34
N ASN A 77 -5.32 -6.27 -3.52
CA ASN A 77 -4.09 -6.82 -4.08
C ASN A 77 -2.84 -6.32 -3.36
N HIS A 78 -2.84 -5.02 -2.93
CA HIS A 78 -1.65 -4.40 -2.34
C HIS A 78 -1.39 -4.83 -0.90
N CYS A 79 -2.42 -5.22 -0.15
CA CYS A 79 -2.33 -5.44 1.29
C CYS A 79 -1.68 -6.79 1.61
N PRO A 80 -0.55 -6.84 2.35
CA PRO A 80 0.11 -8.09 2.73
C PRO A 80 -0.79 -9.00 3.58
N THR A 81 -1.65 -8.45 4.41
CA THR A 81 -2.60 -9.24 5.21
C THR A 81 -3.72 -9.83 4.34
N SER A 82 -4.24 -9.08 3.35
CA SER A 82 -5.19 -9.64 2.36
C SER A 82 -4.56 -10.80 1.59
N GLN A 83 -3.34 -10.61 1.08
CA GLN A 83 -2.62 -11.66 0.36
C GLN A 83 -2.34 -12.89 1.24
N ALA A 84 -2.06 -12.68 2.53
CA ALA A 84 -1.80 -13.77 3.48
C ALA A 84 -3.03 -14.67 3.70
N VAL A 85 -4.25 -14.13 3.63
CA VAL A 85 -5.49 -14.93 3.83
C VAL A 85 -6.02 -15.55 2.55
N GLU A 86 -5.54 -15.19 1.35
CA GLU A 86 -6.05 -15.70 0.06
C GLU A 86 -6.05 -17.24 -0.01
N GLY A 87 -5.00 -17.90 0.46
CA GLY A 87 -4.90 -19.36 0.50
C GLY A 87 -5.99 -19.98 1.37
N ARG A 88 -6.21 -19.39 2.57
CA ARG A 88 -7.23 -19.87 3.53
C ARG A 88 -8.65 -19.62 3.03
N ILE A 89 -8.90 -18.49 2.33
CA ILE A 89 -10.19 -18.21 1.68
C ILE A 89 -10.45 -19.23 0.58
N LYS A 90 -9.48 -19.50 -0.30
CA LYS A 90 -9.62 -20.53 -1.36
C LYS A 90 -9.92 -21.91 -0.80
N LYS A 91 -9.27 -22.27 0.30
CA LYS A 91 -9.52 -23.53 1.01
C LYS A 91 -10.93 -23.56 1.59
N LEU A 92 -11.37 -22.46 2.23
CA LEU A 92 -12.72 -22.35 2.78
C LEU A 92 -13.79 -22.54 1.69
N VAL A 93 -13.67 -21.87 0.54
CA VAL A 93 -14.58 -22.04 -0.61
C VAL A 93 -14.61 -23.51 -1.07
N LYS A 94 -13.45 -24.17 -1.12
CA LYS A 94 -13.36 -25.61 -1.49
C LYS A 94 -14.02 -26.51 -0.45
N ASP A 95 -13.79 -26.27 0.84
CA ASP A 95 -14.29 -27.09 1.94
C ASP A 95 -15.83 -27.07 2.04
N TYR A 96 -16.44 -25.94 1.67
CA TYR A 96 -17.91 -25.73 1.74
C TYR A 96 -18.60 -25.76 0.36
N LYS A 97 -17.90 -26.17 -0.69
CA LYS A 97 -18.51 -26.34 -2.02
C LYS A 97 -19.69 -27.34 -1.95
N GLY A 98 -20.88 -26.89 -2.36
CA GLY A 98 -22.10 -27.65 -2.31
C GLY A 98 -22.71 -27.85 -0.91
N LYS A 99 -22.22 -27.13 0.10
CA LYS A 99 -22.71 -27.17 1.49
C LYS A 99 -23.44 -25.89 1.91
N GLY A 100 -24.00 -25.15 0.97
CA GLY A 100 -24.83 -23.98 1.24
C GLY A 100 -24.07 -22.65 1.38
N LEU A 101 -22.73 -22.64 1.40
CA LEU A 101 -21.93 -21.39 1.44
C LEU A 101 -21.61 -20.91 0.02
N LYS A 102 -21.87 -19.64 -0.25
CA LYS A 102 -21.29 -18.86 -1.35
C LYS A 102 -20.36 -17.79 -0.78
N LEU A 103 -19.28 -17.49 -1.50
CA LEU A 103 -18.34 -16.43 -1.16
C LEU A 103 -18.15 -15.50 -2.35
N VAL A 104 -18.22 -14.20 -2.09
CA VAL A 104 -17.86 -13.14 -3.02
C VAL A 104 -16.82 -12.23 -2.36
N ALA A 105 -15.72 -11.96 -3.06
CA ALA A 105 -14.74 -10.98 -2.64
C ALA A 105 -14.99 -9.65 -3.35
N ILE A 106 -14.76 -8.53 -2.66
CA ILE A 106 -14.94 -7.18 -3.19
C ILE A 106 -13.66 -6.39 -2.91
N ASN A 107 -13.08 -5.79 -3.96
CA ASN A 107 -12.00 -4.82 -3.78
C ASN A 107 -12.61 -3.42 -3.65
N PRO A 108 -12.50 -2.79 -2.46
CA PRO A 108 -13.10 -1.48 -2.19
C PRO A 108 -12.19 -0.31 -2.54
N ASN A 109 -10.94 -0.57 -2.95
CA ASN A 109 -9.91 0.45 -2.98
C ASN A 109 -9.90 1.26 -4.29
N ASP A 110 -9.77 2.57 -4.14
CA ASP A 110 -9.40 3.45 -5.24
C ASP A 110 -7.87 3.37 -5.46
N PRO A 111 -7.41 2.91 -6.64
CA PRO A 111 -5.98 2.80 -6.92
C PRO A 111 -5.26 4.16 -6.93
N ALA A 112 -5.95 5.28 -7.19
CA ALA A 112 -5.38 6.62 -7.11
C ALA A 112 -5.20 7.12 -5.66
N ALA A 113 -5.81 6.44 -4.69
CA ALA A 113 -5.62 6.71 -3.27
C ALA A 113 -4.54 5.84 -2.61
N LEU A 114 -3.81 5.04 -3.41
CA LEU A 114 -2.63 4.27 -2.99
C LEU A 114 -1.36 5.08 -3.21
N ARG A 115 -0.55 5.19 -2.16
CA ARG A 115 0.79 5.75 -2.31
C ARG A 115 1.74 4.70 -2.91
N PRO A 116 2.76 5.12 -3.68
CA PRO A 116 3.75 4.20 -4.26
C PRO A 116 4.42 3.28 -3.22
N ASP A 117 4.72 3.78 -2.02
CA ASP A 117 5.39 3.03 -0.94
C ASP A 117 4.49 1.97 -0.28
N GLU A 118 3.17 2.03 -0.47
CA GLU A 118 2.23 1.00 0.00
C GLU A 118 2.22 -0.25 -0.90
N LEU A 119 2.84 -0.19 -2.09
CA LEU A 119 2.92 -1.30 -3.05
C LEU A 119 4.11 -2.25 -2.81
N GLY A 120 4.90 -2.05 -1.77
CA GLY A 120 6.12 -2.82 -1.49
C GLY A 120 5.91 -4.31 -1.16
N TYR A 121 4.67 -4.76 -1.01
CA TYR A 121 4.30 -6.16 -0.77
C TYR A 121 3.56 -6.79 -1.95
N SER A 122 3.35 -6.06 -3.04
CA SER A 122 2.56 -6.55 -4.16
C SER A 122 3.21 -6.26 -5.50
N LYS A 123 3.01 -7.18 -6.42
CA LYS A 123 3.29 -6.97 -7.84
C LYS A 123 2.24 -6.04 -8.46
N TYR A 124 1.00 -6.16 -8.00
CA TYR A 124 -0.18 -5.51 -8.55
C TYR A 124 -0.75 -4.43 -7.61
N ASN A 125 -1.25 -3.33 -8.19
CA ASN A 125 -2.08 -2.36 -7.50
C ASN A 125 -3.56 -2.84 -7.44
N ASP A 126 -4.47 -1.98 -6.97
CA ASP A 126 -5.89 -2.32 -6.82
C ASP A 126 -6.77 -1.88 -7.99
N SER A 127 -6.19 -1.56 -9.16
CA SER A 127 -6.99 -1.25 -10.35
C SER A 127 -7.65 -2.50 -10.93
N PHE A 128 -8.77 -2.32 -11.61
CA PHE A 128 -9.52 -3.43 -12.19
C PHE A 128 -8.69 -4.35 -13.11
N PRO A 129 -7.86 -3.83 -14.04
CA PRO A 129 -6.97 -4.69 -14.84
C PRO A 129 -5.98 -5.50 -14.00
N GLU A 130 -5.43 -4.89 -12.93
CA GLU A 130 -4.47 -5.56 -12.05
C GLU A 130 -5.15 -6.61 -11.15
N MET A 131 -6.42 -6.40 -10.78
CA MET A 131 -7.22 -7.42 -10.08
C MET A 131 -7.37 -8.70 -10.90
N LYS A 132 -7.64 -8.57 -12.21
CA LYS A 132 -7.74 -9.72 -13.12
C LYS A 132 -6.43 -10.51 -13.17
N ARG A 133 -5.30 -9.84 -13.36
CA ARG A 133 -3.97 -10.44 -13.39
C ARG A 133 -3.61 -11.12 -12.07
N HIS A 134 -3.91 -10.46 -10.95
CA HIS A 134 -3.68 -11.00 -9.62
C HIS A 134 -4.50 -12.27 -9.36
N ALA A 135 -5.80 -12.23 -9.65
CA ALA A 135 -6.70 -13.35 -9.44
C ALA A 135 -6.34 -14.56 -10.32
N GLU A 136 -5.91 -14.32 -11.57
CA GLU A 136 -5.42 -15.38 -12.48
C GLU A 136 -4.14 -16.00 -11.92
N GLU A 137 -3.13 -15.20 -11.57
CA GLU A 137 -1.86 -15.67 -11.01
C GLU A 137 -2.05 -16.45 -9.70
N GLN A 138 -2.95 -15.95 -8.83
CA GLN A 138 -3.26 -16.59 -7.56
C GLN A 138 -4.31 -17.70 -7.66
N LYS A 139 -4.88 -17.94 -8.85
CA LYS A 139 -5.89 -18.97 -9.13
C LYS A 139 -7.08 -18.85 -8.17
N PHE A 140 -7.72 -17.69 -8.13
CA PHE A 140 -8.91 -17.47 -7.32
C PHE A 140 -10.05 -18.42 -7.79
N ASN A 141 -10.77 -18.98 -6.84
CA ASN A 141 -11.88 -19.90 -7.05
C ASN A 141 -13.21 -19.35 -6.51
N PHE A 142 -13.32 -18.02 -6.49
CA PHE A 142 -14.47 -17.26 -6.03
C PHE A 142 -14.61 -15.98 -6.88
N ASP A 143 -15.81 -15.40 -6.86
CA ASP A 143 -16.08 -14.15 -7.56
C ASP A 143 -15.31 -13.01 -6.91
N TYR A 144 -14.62 -12.19 -7.71
CA TYR A 144 -13.86 -11.04 -7.25
C TYR A 144 -14.35 -9.77 -7.97
N LEU A 145 -15.01 -8.89 -7.23
CA LEU A 145 -15.75 -7.74 -7.74
C LEU A 145 -15.02 -6.44 -7.42
N TYR A 146 -15.23 -5.41 -8.24
CA TYR A 146 -14.59 -4.11 -8.10
C TYR A 146 -15.58 -3.02 -7.70
N ASP A 147 -15.31 -2.33 -6.58
CA ASP A 147 -16.08 -1.19 -6.06
C ASP A 147 -15.24 0.10 -5.98
N GLY A 148 -13.97 0.06 -6.42
CA GLY A 148 -13.01 1.16 -6.22
C GLY A 148 -13.41 2.48 -6.87
N ASP A 149 -14.19 2.47 -7.96
CA ASP A 149 -14.59 3.69 -8.67
C ASP A 149 -15.64 4.51 -7.91
N THR A 150 -16.54 3.86 -7.18
CA THR A 150 -17.64 4.52 -6.47
C THR A 150 -17.62 4.33 -4.97
N GLN A 151 -17.09 3.20 -4.53
CA GLN A 151 -17.02 2.74 -3.12
C GLN A 151 -18.38 2.69 -2.41
N LYS A 152 -19.48 2.68 -3.20
CA LYS A 152 -20.85 2.69 -2.64
C LYS A 152 -21.13 1.44 -1.81
N THR A 153 -20.66 0.27 -2.29
CA THR A 153 -20.83 -0.98 -1.57
C THR A 153 -19.99 -0.99 -0.30
N ALA A 154 -18.73 -0.61 -0.40
CA ALA A 154 -17.84 -0.53 0.77
C ALA A 154 -18.36 0.45 1.84
N LEU A 155 -18.94 1.58 1.44
CA LEU A 155 -19.56 2.55 2.34
C LEU A 155 -20.82 1.98 3.01
N ALA A 156 -21.69 1.31 2.25
CA ALA A 156 -22.95 0.75 2.75
C ALA A 156 -22.73 -0.42 3.71
N TYR A 157 -21.69 -1.22 3.48
CA TYR A 157 -21.30 -2.36 4.33
C TYR A 157 -20.40 -1.96 5.50
N GLY A 158 -19.88 -0.73 5.53
CA GLY A 158 -18.95 -0.31 6.58
C GLY A 158 -17.58 -0.99 6.52
N CYS A 159 -16.99 -1.08 5.32
CA CYS A 159 -15.67 -1.68 5.14
C CYS A 159 -14.58 -0.87 5.85
N LEU A 160 -13.98 -1.40 6.91
CA LEU A 160 -12.95 -0.71 7.69
C LEU A 160 -11.55 -0.94 7.16
N ALA A 161 -11.29 -2.14 6.67
CA ALA A 161 -9.95 -2.60 6.28
C ALA A 161 -10.05 -3.69 5.20
N THR A 162 -8.90 -4.10 4.68
CA THR A 162 -8.76 -5.31 3.88
C THR A 162 -7.67 -6.20 4.50
N PRO A 163 -8.00 -7.46 4.90
CA PRO A 163 -9.29 -8.14 4.78
C PRO A 163 -10.34 -7.68 5.82
N HIS A 164 -11.61 -7.68 5.42
CA HIS A 164 -12.77 -7.55 6.31
C HIS A 164 -13.85 -8.52 5.84
N VAL A 165 -14.32 -9.39 6.70
CA VAL A 165 -15.25 -10.47 6.38
C VAL A 165 -16.60 -10.23 7.02
N MET A 166 -17.67 -10.51 6.27
CA MET A 166 -19.05 -10.46 6.74
C MET A 166 -19.79 -11.72 6.31
N ILE A 167 -20.55 -12.38 7.20
CA ILE A 167 -21.31 -13.58 6.90
C ILE A 167 -22.79 -13.31 7.16
N PHE A 168 -23.59 -13.55 6.14
CA PHE A 168 -25.03 -13.37 6.13
C PHE A 168 -25.73 -14.72 6.05
N ASP A 169 -26.84 -14.88 6.78
CA ASP A 169 -27.70 -16.05 6.71
C ASP A 169 -28.55 -16.05 5.42
N LYS A 170 -29.48 -17.03 5.32
CA LYS A 170 -30.39 -17.19 4.18
C LYS A 170 -31.30 -16.01 3.94
N GLU A 171 -31.71 -15.34 5.00
CA GLU A 171 -32.53 -14.12 4.97
C GLU A 171 -31.67 -12.87 4.73
N ARG A 172 -30.36 -13.04 4.45
CA ARG A 172 -29.38 -11.95 4.26
C ARG A 172 -29.27 -11.04 5.47
N LYS A 173 -29.41 -11.62 6.68
CA LYS A 173 -29.12 -10.93 7.94
C LYS A 173 -27.67 -11.17 8.35
N LEU A 174 -26.97 -10.12 8.75
CA LEU A 174 -25.59 -10.20 9.22
C LEU A 174 -25.52 -11.03 10.51
N ARG A 175 -24.65 -12.04 10.52
CA ARG A 175 -24.42 -12.95 11.65
C ARG A 175 -23.00 -12.93 12.18
N TYR A 176 -22.05 -12.51 11.36
CA TYR A 176 -20.66 -12.35 11.75
C TYR A 176 -20.03 -11.21 10.95
N GLN A 177 -19.17 -10.44 11.61
CA GLN A 177 -18.26 -9.51 10.93
C GLN A 177 -16.91 -9.39 11.64
N GLY A 178 -15.86 -9.17 10.87
CA GLY A 178 -14.52 -8.94 11.40
C GLY A 178 -13.41 -9.55 10.54
N TRP A 179 -12.46 -10.21 11.17
CA TRP A 179 -11.37 -10.91 10.49
C TRP A 179 -11.79 -12.29 9.95
N LEU A 180 -10.98 -12.88 9.06
CA LEU A 180 -11.14 -14.29 8.66
C LEU A 180 -10.77 -15.21 9.83
N ASP A 181 -9.62 -14.92 10.42
CA ASP A 181 -9.01 -15.56 11.58
C ASP A 181 -8.04 -14.57 12.25
N ASP A 182 -7.46 -14.94 13.38
CA ASP A 182 -6.59 -14.09 14.19
C ASP A 182 -5.14 -13.95 13.66
N SER A 183 -4.80 -14.59 12.52
CA SER A 183 -3.45 -14.56 11.97
C SER A 183 -3.25 -13.48 10.90
N HIS A 184 -2.15 -12.73 11.05
CA HIS A 184 -1.64 -11.79 10.03
C HIS A 184 -0.73 -12.45 8.98
N TYR A 185 -0.41 -13.74 9.16
CA TYR A 185 0.60 -14.47 8.38
C TYR A 185 -0.05 -15.44 7.41
N ALA A 186 0.70 -15.84 6.39
CA ALA A 186 0.21 -16.83 5.40
C ALA A 186 0.24 -18.27 5.95
N ASP A 187 1.08 -18.55 6.94
CA ASP A 187 1.19 -19.86 7.56
C ASP A 187 -0.05 -20.16 8.42
N GLU A 188 -0.84 -21.18 8.03
CA GLU A 188 -2.01 -21.64 8.78
C GLU A 188 -1.69 -22.09 10.21
N ALA A 189 -0.45 -22.53 10.49
CA ALA A 189 -0.05 -22.94 11.84
C ALA A 189 -0.07 -21.79 12.85
N THR A 190 -0.10 -20.53 12.37
CA THR A 190 -0.20 -19.34 13.22
C THR A 190 -1.64 -18.97 13.59
N VAL A 191 -2.65 -19.65 13.02
CA VAL A 191 -4.06 -19.41 13.34
C VAL A 191 -4.41 -20.13 14.65
N THR A 192 -4.86 -19.36 15.64
CA THR A 192 -5.33 -19.90 16.93
C THR A 192 -6.85 -19.78 17.09
N SER A 193 -7.48 -18.84 16.38
CA SER A 193 -8.94 -18.63 16.36
C SER A 193 -9.46 -18.45 14.93
N PRO A 194 -10.03 -19.51 14.31
CA PRO A 194 -10.62 -19.44 12.97
C PRO A 194 -12.09 -18.95 13.02
N ASP A 195 -12.32 -17.72 13.51
CA ASP A 195 -13.65 -17.22 13.90
C ASP A 195 -14.67 -17.21 12.76
N ALA A 196 -14.29 -16.85 11.52
CA ALA A 196 -15.21 -16.90 10.39
C ALA A 196 -15.62 -18.35 10.07
N ARG A 197 -14.69 -19.32 10.15
CA ARG A 197 -15.03 -20.75 9.99
C ARG A 197 -15.97 -21.23 11.10
N ASN A 198 -15.68 -20.89 12.34
CA ASN A 198 -16.53 -21.24 13.49
C ASN A 198 -17.94 -20.66 13.34
N ALA A 199 -18.07 -19.43 12.81
CA ALA A 199 -19.35 -18.82 12.52
C ALA A 199 -20.11 -19.57 11.42
N ILE A 200 -19.44 -19.94 10.31
CA ILE A 200 -20.04 -20.72 9.22
C ILE A 200 -20.55 -22.07 9.75
N GLU A 201 -19.73 -22.81 10.49
CA GLU A 201 -20.09 -24.12 11.04
C GLU A 201 -21.30 -24.03 11.99
N ALA A 202 -21.27 -23.04 12.90
CA ALA A 202 -22.41 -22.82 13.81
C ALA A 202 -23.71 -22.53 13.05
N LEU A 203 -23.67 -21.65 12.04
CA LEU A 203 -24.85 -21.28 11.25
C LEU A 203 -25.40 -22.43 10.42
N LEU A 204 -24.53 -23.23 9.78
CA LEU A 204 -24.94 -24.42 9.02
C LEU A 204 -25.55 -25.50 9.95
N ASP A 205 -25.10 -25.59 11.19
CA ASP A 205 -25.66 -26.47 12.22
C ASP A 205 -26.93 -25.91 12.90
N GLY A 206 -27.38 -24.71 12.54
CA GLY A 206 -28.51 -24.01 13.18
C GLY A 206 -28.22 -23.57 14.62
N LYS A 207 -26.95 -23.38 14.98
CA LYS A 207 -26.47 -22.94 16.29
C LYS A 207 -26.16 -21.44 16.33
N PRO A 208 -26.17 -20.80 17.50
CA PRO A 208 -25.70 -19.44 17.66
C PRO A 208 -24.22 -19.32 17.29
N VAL A 209 -23.83 -18.20 16.67
CA VAL A 209 -22.43 -17.87 16.38
C VAL A 209 -21.68 -17.64 17.69
N PRO A 210 -20.55 -18.33 17.93
CA PRO A 210 -19.82 -18.22 19.22
C PRO A 210 -19.25 -16.82 19.45
N VAL A 211 -18.74 -16.18 18.39
CA VAL A 211 -18.20 -14.81 18.38
C VAL A 211 -18.78 -14.12 17.17
N GLU A 212 -19.70 -13.18 17.36
CA GLU A 212 -20.41 -12.51 16.25
C GLU A 212 -19.59 -11.36 15.63
N VAL A 213 -18.71 -10.73 16.44
CA VAL A 213 -17.93 -9.56 16.02
C VAL A 213 -16.49 -9.69 16.47
N THR A 214 -15.56 -9.54 15.52
CA THR A 214 -14.14 -9.37 15.81
C THR A 214 -13.65 -8.08 15.15
N LYS A 215 -12.48 -7.57 15.54
CA LYS A 215 -11.92 -6.36 14.94
C LYS A 215 -11.13 -6.72 13.69
N PRO A 216 -11.55 -6.30 12.47
CA PRO A 216 -10.79 -6.56 11.26
C PRO A 216 -9.40 -5.93 11.37
N HIS A 217 -8.38 -6.66 10.90
CA HIS A 217 -7.00 -6.21 10.87
C HIS A 217 -6.45 -6.29 9.44
N GLY A 218 -5.64 -5.30 9.06
CA GLY A 218 -5.07 -5.19 7.72
C GLY A 218 -4.84 -3.74 7.31
N CYS A 219 -4.73 -3.51 6.02
CA CYS A 219 -4.60 -2.16 5.48
C CYS A 219 -5.94 -1.43 5.52
N SER A 220 -5.92 -0.17 5.92
CA SER A 220 -7.12 0.67 5.86
C SER A 220 -7.60 0.85 4.42
N THR A 221 -8.92 0.85 4.21
CA THR A 221 -9.53 1.11 2.90
C THR A 221 -9.00 2.41 2.28
N LYS A 222 -8.66 2.34 0.99
CA LYS A 222 -8.18 3.48 0.20
C LYS A 222 -9.36 4.22 -0.39
N TRP A 223 -9.94 5.10 0.44
CA TRP A 223 -11.09 5.89 0.07
C TRP A 223 -10.77 6.94 -0.98
N LEU A 224 -11.72 7.24 -1.89
CA LEU A 224 -11.60 8.31 -2.89
C LEU A 224 -11.11 9.63 -2.28
N GLY A 225 -11.59 9.99 -1.09
CA GLY A 225 -11.18 11.18 -0.36
C GLY A 225 -9.72 11.20 0.11
N LYS A 226 -8.96 10.11 -0.07
CA LYS A 226 -7.53 10.06 0.25
C LYS A 226 -6.62 10.43 -0.93
N ARG A 227 -7.15 10.67 -2.14
CA ARG A 227 -6.36 11.09 -3.31
C ARG A 227 -5.50 12.33 -3.03
N ASP A 228 -6.06 13.32 -2.34
CA ASP A 228 -5.33 14.55 -1.97
C ASP A 228 -4.14 14.26 -1.05
N GLN A 229 -4.22 13.21 -0.24
CA GLN A 229 -3.08 12.77 0.60
C GLN A 229 -1.96 12.20 -0.26
N VAL A 230 -2.29 11.44 -1.34
CA VAL A 230 -1.31 10.94 -2.29
C VAL A 230 -0.64 12.07 -3.04
N VAL A 231 -1.40 13.09 -3.48
CA VAL A 231 -0.85 14.30 -4.11
C VAL A 231 0.11 15.01 -3.15
N THR A 232 -0.32 15.21 -1.90
CA THR A 232 0.54 15.84 -0.87
C THR A 232 1.82 15.05 -0.61
N ASP A 233 1.74 13.71 -0.60
CA ASP A 233 2.90 12.84 -0.43
C ASP A 233 3.85 12.90 -1.63
N ASN A 234 3.30 12.96 -2.86
CA ASN A 234 4.09 13.18 -4.07
C ASN A 234 4.80 14.52 -4.04
N ASP A 235 4.10 15.60 -3.70
CA ASP A 235 4.68 16.95 -3.57
C ASP A 235 5.80 17.00 -2.52
N LYS A 236 5.62 16.27 -1.40
CA LYS A 236 6.65 16.14 -0.36
C LYS A 236 7.87 15.38 -0.88
N TRP A 237 7.64 14.29 -1.62
CA TRP A 237 8.71 13.52 -2.26
C TRP A 237 9.50 14.39 -3.23
N GLU A 238 8.84 15.11 -4.13
CA GLU A 238 9.47 15.97 -5.13
C GLU A 238 10.32 17.12 -4.54
N LYS A 239 9.99 17.54 -3.32
CA LYS A 239 10.71 18.61 -2.58
C LYS A 239 11.79 18.07 -1.64
N GLY A 240 12.03 16.77 -1.64
CA GLY A 240 13.05 16.17 -0.80
C GLY A 240 14.47 16.54 -1.23
N GLU A 241 15.37 16.56 -0.27
CA GLU A 241 16.77 16.86 -0.52
C GLU A 241 17.54 15.62 -0.96
N VAL A 242 18.48 15.81 -1.89
CA VAL A 242 19.42 14.78 -2.36
C VAL A 242 20.81 15.10 -1.82
N GLU A 243 21.36 14.17 -1.07
CA GLU A 243 22.75 14.20 -0.60
C GLU A 243 23.62 13.27 -1.43
N VAL A 244 24.74 13.78 -1.92
CA VAL A 244 25.74 13.01 -2.67
C VAL A 244 27.06 13.07 -1.89
N GLU A 245 27.60 11.89 -1.60
CA GLU A 245 28.84 11.74 -0.87
C GLU A 245 29.93 11.14 -1.78
N TRP A 246 31.21 11.37 -1.41
CA TRP A 246 32.34 10.66 -2.03
C TRP A 246 32.42 9.23 -1.51
N ILE A 247 32.81 8.30 -2.38
CA ILE A 247 33.06 6.91 -1.97
C ILE A 247 34.30 6.36 -2.69
N ASP A 248 35.14 5.64 -1.94
CA ASP A 248 36.25 4.88 -2.45
C ASP A 248 35.93 3.37 -2.53
N ALA A 249 36.83 2.57 -3.09
CA ALA A 249 36.65 1.12 -3.20
C ALA A 249 36.40 0.45 -1.83
N LYS A 250 37.07 0.93 -0.77
CA LYS A 250 36.88 0.42 0.60
C LYS A 250 35.46 0.71 1.12
N GLY A 251 34.96 1.90 0.88
CA GLY A 251 33.58 2.28 1.21
C GLY A 251 32.57 1.43 0.46
N VAL A 252 32.77 1.21 -0.85
CA VAL A 252 31.93 0.34 -1.68
C VAL A 252 31.91 -1.09 -1.13
N ALA A 253 33.10 -1.66 -0.82
CA ALA A 253 33.20 -3.01 -0.26
C ALA A 253 32.48 -3.13 1.09
N ALA A 254 32.53 -2.09 1.94
CA ALA A 254 31.80 -2.06 3.21
C ALA A 254 30.28 -2.04 3.00
N LEU A 255 29.78 -1.25 2.04
CA LEU A 255 28.36 -1.27 1.67
C LEU A 255 27.96 -2.62 1.06
N ARG A 256 28.80 -3.19 0.21
CA ARG A 256 28.55 -4.47 -0.49
C ARG A 256 28.48 -5.66 0.47
N LYS A 257 29.25 -5.66 1.54
CA LYS A 257 29.22 -6.67 2.60
C LYS A 257 27.84 -6.80 3.23
N ASN A 258 27.11 -5.70 3.33
CA ASN A 258 25.74 -5.61 3.80
C ASN A 258 25.52 -6.27 5.19
N ASP A 259 26.20 -5.79 6.21
CA ASP A 259 26.01 -6.22 7.61
C ASP A 259 24.68 -5.68 8.22
N THR A 260 23.67 -5.41 7.40
CA THR A 260 22.35 -4.89 7.82
C THR A 260 21.24 -5.90 7.53
N LYS A 261 20.02 -5.61 7.98
CA LYS A 261 18.83 -6.40 7.64
C LYS A 261 18.21 -6.00 6.28
N LYS A 262 18.77 -4.99 5.61
CA LYS A 262 18.19 -4.44 4.38
C LYS A 262 18.62 -5.24 3.14
N VAL A 263 17.72 -5.40 2.20
CA VAL A 263 18.09 -5.72 0.81
C VAL A 263 18.64 -4.46 0.17
N ARG A 264 19.81 -4.51 -0.44
CA ARG A 264 20.46 -3.37 -1.10
C ARG A 264 20.45 -3.54 -2.61
N LEU A 265 19.88 -2.56 -3.30
CA LEU A 265 19.98 -2.39 -4.75
C LEU A 265 21.11 -1.42 -5.04
N PHE A 266 22.16 -1.89 -5.69
CA PHE A 266 23.24 -1.05 -6.22
C PHE A 266 22.99 -0.80 -7.71
N ASN A 267 23.25 0.43 -8.15
CA ASN A 267 23.33 0.75 -9.57
C ASN A 267 24.57 1.62 -9.81
N VAL A 268 25.39 1.18 -10.78
CA VAL A 268 26.56 1.94 -11.25
C VAL A 268 26.21 2.60 -12.56
N TRP A 269 26.41 3.91 -12.63
CA TRP A 269 25.91 4.76 -13.70
C TRP A 269 26.81 5.99 -13.94
N ALA A 270 26.49 6.79 -14.97
CA ALA A 270 27.11 8.11 -15.16
C ALA A 270 26.14 9.03 -15.94
N THR A 271 26.32 10.34 -15.80
CA THR A 271 25.47 11.36 -16.46
C THR A 271 25.60 11.31 -18.01
N TRP A 272 26.74 10.89 -18.52
CA TRP A 272 27.03 10.72 -19.97
C TRP A 272 26.58 9.37 -20.54
N CYS A 273 26.12 8.44 -19.70
CA CYS A 273 25.69 7.11 -20.11
C CYS A 273 24.21 7.13 -20.50
N GLY A 274 23.90 7.11 -21.79
CA GLY A 274 22.53 7.20 -22.31
C GLY A 274 21.58 6.13 -21.75
N PRO A 275 21.91 4.82 -21.79
CA PRO A 275 21.07 3.78 -21.17
C PRO A 275 20.87 3.97 -19.68
N CYS A 276 21.91 4.43 -18.95
CA CYS A 276 21.81 4.71 -17.50
C CYS A 276 20.77 5.80 -17.21
N VAL A 277 20.81 6.90 -17.97
CA VAL A 277 19.86 8.01 -17.85
C VAL A 277 18.42 7.54 -18.12
N LYS A 278 18.24 6.63 -19.09
CA LYS A 278 16.93 6.11 -19.46
C LYS A 278 16.30 5.24 -18.38
N GLU A 279 17.08 4.36 -17.73
CA GLU A 279 16.57 3.44 -16.70
C GLU A 279 16.40 4.09 -15.31
N PHE A 280 17.10 5.21 -15.06
CA PHE A 280 17.20 5.79 -13.70
C PHE A 280 15.84 6.09 -13.03
N PRO A 281 14.81 6.60 -13.76
CA PRO A 281 13.48 6.77 -13.18
C PRO A 281 12.86 5.48 -12.63
N GLU A 282 13.11 4.33 -13.28
CA GLU A 282 12.60 3.02 -12.82
C GLU A 282 13.29 2.57 -11.51
N LEU A 283 14.57 2.89 -11.34
CA LEU A 283 15.30 2.61 -10.10
C LEU A 283 14.77 3.46 -8.94
N VAL A 284 14.50 4.75 -9.20
CA VAL A 284 13.88 5.64 -8.21
C VAL A 284 12.46 5.18 -7.87
N ALA A 285 11.65 4.81 -8.84
CA ALA A 285 10.31 4.25 -8.63
C ALA A 285 10.37 2.96 -7.79
N THR A 286 11.37 2.10 -8.04
CA THR A 286 11.63 0.89 -7.25
C THR A 286 12.01 1.22 -5.80
N SER A 287 12.91 2.20 -5.60
CA SER A 287 13.27 2.70 -4.27
C SER A 287 12.05 3.20 -3.48
N ARG A 288 11.20 3.98 -4.14
CA ARG A 288 9.97 4.51 -3.54
C ARG A 288 8.97 3.40 -3.21
N LYS A 289 8.76 2.46 -4.13
CA LYS A 289 7.86 1.31 -3.95
C LYS A 289 8.21 0.50 -2.70
N PHE A 290 9.49 0.22 -2.48
CA PHE A 290 9.96 -0.54 -1.32
C PHE A 290 10.33 0.33 -0.11
N GLY A 291 10.01 1.63 -0.13
CA GLY A 291 10.40 2.61 0.89
C GLY A 291 9.91 2.32 2.31
N LEU A 292 8.84 1.54 2.48
CA LEU A 292 8.36 1.06 3.78
C LEU A 292 8.91 -0.33 4.18
N ARG A 293 9.74 -0.95 3.32
CA ARG A 293 10.39 -2.23 3.59
C ARG A 293 11.83 -2.03 4.08
N ASP A 294 12.47 -3.09 4.52
CA ASP A 294 13.90 -3.10 4.81
C ASP A 294 14.67 -3.22 3.48
N PHE A 295 14.65 -2.13 2.73
CA PHE A 295 15.19 -2.01 1.40
C PHE A 295 15.94 -0.68 1.25
N GLU A 296 17.03 -0.67 0.48
CA GLU A 296 17.85 0.52 0.22
C GLU A 296 18.32 0.53 -1.23
N PHE A 297 18.11 1.62 -1.95
CA PHE A 297 18.71 1.89 -3.24
C PHE A 297 19.98 2.71 -3.05
N ILE A 298 21.11 2.22 -3.56
CA ILE A 298 22.42 2.86 -3.52
C ILE A 298 22.87 3.13 -4.95
N SER A 299 23.03 4.39 -5.33
CA SER A 299 23.53 4.79 -6.63
C SER A 299 25.01 5.21 -6.55
N ILE A 300 25.84 4.72 -7.48
CA ILE A 300 27.27 5.02 -7.56
C ILE A 300 27.56 5.59 -8.95
N SER A 301 27.86 6.89 -9.03
CA SER A 301 28.27 7.54 -10.26
C SER A 301 29.76 7.31 -10.56
N MET A 302 30.06 7.07 -11.83
CA MET A 302 31.42 6.99 -12.38
C MET A 302 31.82 8.29 -13.13
N ASP A 303 31.13 9.40 -12.91
CA ASP A 303 31.51 10.68 -13.48
C ASP A 303 32.87 11.15 -12.92
N ASP A 304 33.55 12.05 -13.66
CA ASP A 304 34.78 12.69 -13.14
C ASP A 304 34.48 13.40 -11.82
N PRO A 305 35.35 13.32 -10.83
CA PRO A 305 35.20 14.05 -9.56
C PRO A 305 34.80 15.52 -9.65
N LYS A 306 35.21 16.22 -10.71
CA LYS A 306 34.83 17.61 -10.97
C LYS A 306 33.32 17.77 -11.26
N GLU A 307 32.66 16.72 -11.72
CA GLU A 307 31.27 16.72 -12.16
C GLU A 307 30.28 16.51 -10.99
N MET A 308 30.72 16.52 -9.74
CA MET A 308 29.83 16.42 -8.55
C MET A 308 28.58 17.32 -8.65
N PRO A 309 28.68 18.59 -9.10
CA PRO A 309 27.49 19.44 -9.27
C PRO A 309 26.50 18.91 -10.33
N ALA A 310 27.01 18.35 -11.43
CA ALA A 310 26.17 17.77 -12.49
C ALA A 310 25.50 16.47 -12.04
N VAL A 311 26.24 15.62 -11.32
CA VAL A 311 25.69 14.40 -10.69
C VAL A 311 24.58 14.75 -9.71
N LYS A 312 24.80 15.73 -8.83
CA LYS A 312 23.78 16.18 -7.87
C LYS A 312 22.54 16.74 -8.59
N ALA A 313 22.70 17.59 -9.57
CA ALA A 313 21.60 18.16 -10.35
C ALA A 313 20.79 17.08 -11.10
N PHE A 314 21.46 16.04 -11.61
CA PHE A 314 20.79 14.90 -12.22
C PHE A 314 19.92 14.14 -11.22
N LEU A 315 20.46 13.84 -10.05
CA LEU A 315 19.77 13.09 -8.98
C LEU A 315 18.58 13.90 -8.42
N GLU A 316 18.73 15.22 -8.26
CA GLU A 316 17.65 16.13 -7.87
C GLU A 316 16.54 16.16 -8.92
N LYS A 317 16.89 16.26 -10.22
CA LYS A 317 15.93 16.21 -11.33
C LYS A 317 15.10 14.94 -11.35
N HIS A 318 15.68 13.81 -10.94
CA HIS A 318 15.01 12.51 -10.92
C HIS A 318 14.44 12.15 -9.53
N ASN A 319 14.47 13.07 -8.56
CA ASN A 319 13.95 12.86 -7.21
C ASN A 319 14.53 11.60 -6.54
N ALA A 320 15.85 11.39 -6.68
CA ALA A 320 16.57 10.26 -6.09
C ALA A 320 16.74 10.42 -4.56
N ILE A 321 15.61 10.53 -3.87
CA ILE A 321 15.51 10.89 -2.46
C ILE A 321 15.55 9.65 -1.59
N VAL A 322 16.13 9.78 -0.41
CA VAL A 322 16.11 8.73 0.61
C VAL A 322 14.74 8.66 1.27
N PRO A 323 14.05 7.51 1.24
CA PRO A 323 12.83 7.32 2.00
C PRO A 323 12.98 7.63 3.48
N ASP A 324 11.97 8.28 4.09
CA ASP A 324 12.04 8.73 5.50
C ASP A 324 12.35 7.57 6.47
N LYS A 325 11.86 6.35 6.20
CA LYS A 325 12.13 5.14 7.00
C LYS A 325 13.63 4.81 7.08
N LEU A 326 14.41 5.13 6.03
CA LEU A 326 15.84 4.81 5.97
C LEU A 326 16.72 5.82 6.72
N LYS A 327 16.28 7.06 6.87
CA LYS A 327 17.09 8.16 7.45
C LYS A 327 17.71 7.81 8.82
N PRO A 328 16.97 7.19 9.78
CA PRO A 328 17.58 6.78 11.06
C PRO A 328 18.69 5.74 10.90
N SER A 329 18.54 4.77 9.98
CA SER A 329 19.54 3.74 9.70
C SER A 329 20.79 4.34 9.06
N LEU A 330 20.65 5.24 8.07
CA LEU A 330 21.78 5.94 7.46
C LEU A 330 22.58 6.73 8.50
N LYS A 331 21.89 7.46 9.38
CA LYS A 331 22.54 8.20 10.47
C LYS A 331 23.32 7.26 11.41
N ALA A 332 22.78 6.10 11.73
CA ALA A 332 23.46 5.11 12.56
C ALA A 332 24.70 4.51 11.86
N GLU A 333 24.68 4.42 10.53
CA GLU A 333 25.81 4.00 9.70
C GLU A 333 26.81 5.15 9.42
N GLY A 334 26.57 6.38 9.94
CA GLY A 334 27.41 7.55 9.70
C GLY A 334 27.30 8.14 8.29
N ARG A 335 26.23 7.85 7.57
CA ARG A 335 25.95 8.25 6.19
C ARG A 335 24.92 9.35 6.15
N LYS A 336 25.03 10.28 5.19
CA LYS A 336 24.06 11.36 4.96
C LYS A 336 23.03 10.97 3.91
N GLY A 337 23.45 10.15 2.94
CA GLY A 337 22.63 9.70 1.82
C GLY A 337 22.98 8.30 1.33
N ASN A 338 22.44 7.94 0.20
CA ASN A 338 22.69 6.68 -0.49
C ASN A 338 23.08 6.89 -1.96
N ALA A 339 23.41 8.12 -2.33
CA ALA A 339 23.98 8.47 -3.63
C ALA A 339 25.46 8.86 -3.46
N TYR A 340 26.29 8.28 -4.31
CA TYR A 340 27.75 8.43 -4.23
C TYR A 340 28.35 8.78 -5.59
N LEU A 341 29.46 9.54 -5.53
CA LEU A 341 30.39 9.71 -6.65
C LEU A 341 31.69 8.97 -6.30
N PHE A 342 32.05 8.03 -7.16
CA PHE A 342 33.28 7.24 -6.98
C PHE A 342 34.52 8.12 -7.20
N ASN A 343 35.46 8.13 -6.25
CA ASN A 343 36.54 9.10 -6.20
C ASN A 343 37.93 8.49 -6.49
N GLU A 344 38.01 7.29 -7.04
CA GLU A 344 39.25 6.68 -7.48
C GLU A 344 39.35 6.63 -9.02
N ALA A 345 40.55 6.77 -9.55
CA ALA A 345 40.80 6.76 -11.00
C ALA A 345 40.61 5.38 -11.66
N SER A 346 40.65 4.32 -10.88
CA SER A 346 40.57 2.95 -11.40
C SER A 346 39.18 2.39 -11.30
N SER A 347 38.50 2.18 -12.45
CA SER A 347 37.25 1.41 -12.52
C SER A 347 37.39 -0.03 -12.05
N GLU A 348 38.61 -0.62 -12.22
CA GLU A 348 38.92 -1.97 -11.73
C GLU A 348 38.76 -2.05 -10.21
N ALA A 349 39.16 -1.01 -9.46
CA ALA A 349 38.97 -0.97 -8.01
C ALA A 349 37.50 -1.02 -7.62
N LEU A 350 36.59 -0.34 -8.37
CA LEU A 350 35.15 -0.39 -8.17
C LEU A 350 34.59 -1.79 -8.48
N ILE A 351 35.04 -2.40 -9.61
CA ILE A 351 34.61 -3.75 -10.01
C ILE A 351 34.95 -4.76 -8.89
N GLN A 352 36.19 -4.77 -8.43
CA GLN A 352 36.64 -5.71 -7.39
C GLN A 352 35.92 -5.49 -6.06
N ALA A 353 35.56 -4.23 -5.73
CA ALA A 353 34.88 -3.89 -4.48
C ALA A 353 33.39 -4.21 -4.50
N LEU A 354 32.70 -4.02 -5.64
CA LEU A 354 31.27 -4.16 -5.77
C LEU A 354 30.88 -5.57 -6.25
N ASP A 355 31.41 -5.98 -7.41
CA ASP A 355 31.06 -7.23 -8.06
C ASP A 355 32.16 -7.71 -8.99
N PRO A 356 33.04 -8.63 -8.55
CA PRO A 356 34.11 -9.16 -9.38
C PRO A 356 33.66 -9.89 -10.66
N GLU A 357 32.39 -10.25 -10.77
CA GLU A 357 31.80 -10.85 -11.96
C GLU A 357 31.24 -9.80 -12.97
N TRP A 358 31.28 -8.52 -12.59
CA TRP A 358 30.86 -7.43 -13.49
C TRP A 358 31.94 -7.17 -14.55
N PRO A 359 31.62 -7.24 -15.87
CA PRO A 359 32.58 -7.07 -16.95
C PRO A 359 33.02 -5.61 -17.17
N GLY A 360 32.51 -4.62 -16.43
CA GLY A 360 32.89 -3.22 -16.47
C GLY A 360 31.96 -2.24 -17.18
N PRO A 361 31.17 -2.61 -18.23
CA PRO A 361 30.23 -1.68 -18.85
C PRO A 361 29.11 -1.23 -17.92
N ILE A 362 28.67 0.04 -18.06
CA ILE A 362 27.52 0.60 -17.36
C ILE A 362 26.32 0.77 -18.29
N PRO A 363 25.07 0.72 -17.78
CA PRO A 363 24.72 0.55 -16.38
C PRO A 363 24.97 -0.87 -15.86
N HIS A 364 25.26 -0.97 -14.56
CA HIS A 364 25.36 -2.25 -13.85
C HIS A 364 24.46 -2.22 -12.62
N THR A 365 23.57 -3.20 -12.52
CA THR A 365 22.59 -3.33 -11.44
C THR A 365 22.85 -4.60 -10.64
N LEU A 366 22.98 -4.47 -9.32
CA LEU A 366 23.23 -5.56 -8.41
C LEU A 366 22.27 -5.50 -7.22
N VAL A 367 21.60 -6.61 -6.90
CA VAL A 367 20.78 -6.71 -5.68
C VAL A 367 21.43 -7.67 -4.71
N VAL A 368 21.60 -7.20 -3.47
CA VAL A 368 22.35 -7.89 -2.42
C VAL A 368 21.48 -8.08 -1.19
N ALA A 369 21.31 -9.31 -0.76
CA ALA A 369 20.64 -9.67 0.47
C ALA A 369 21.46 -9.29 1.72
N PRO A 370 20.86 -9.26 2.92
CA PRO A 370 21.58 -9.23 4.17
C PRO A 370 22.71 -10.29 4.21
N GLY A 371 23.88 -9.88 4.68
CA GLY A 371 25.08 -10.77 4.70
C GLY A 371 25.83 -10.86 3.39
N GLY A 372 25.43 -10.10 2.35
CA GLY A 372 26.22 -9.93 1.14
C GLY A 372 25.96 -10.93 0.01
N GLU A 373 24.96 -11.80 0.10
CA GLU A 373 24.56 -12.68 -0.98
C GLU A 373 24.01 -11.89 -2.17
N VAL A 374 24.47 -12.18 -3.40
CA VAL A 374 23.92 -11.60 -4.64
C VAL A 374 22.68 -12.38 -5.03
N ILE A 375 21.53 -11.70 -5.05
CA ILE A 375 20.25 -12.30 -5.44
C ILE A 375 19.84 -11.94 -6.86
N PHE A 376 20.42 -10.88 -7.42
CA PHE A 376 20.17 -10.47 -8.80
C PHE A 376 21.34 -9.65 -9.34
N ARG A 377 21.70 -9.86 -10.61
CA ARG A 377 22.71 -9.11 -11.36
C ARG A 377 22.22 -8.83 -12.76
N HIS A 378 22.40 -7.60 -13.23
CA HIS A 378 22.07 -7.22 -14.60
C HIS A 378 23.12 -6.25 -15.16
N ASN A 379 23.52 -6.44 -16.41
CA ASN A 379 24.42 -5.55 -17.15
C ASN A 379 23.66 -4.95 -18.33
N GLY A 380 23.67 -3.65 -18.45
CA GLY A 380 22.89 -2.90 -19.43
C GLY A 380 21.58 -2.39 -18.88
N GLU A 381 20.75 -1.79 -19.73
CA GLU A 381 19.45 -1.22 -19.36
C GLU A 381 18.54 -2.29 -18.73
N ILE A 382 18.02 -2.01 -17.52
CA ILE A 382 17.17 -2.91 -16.76
C ILE A 382 15.68 -2.72 -17.07
N ASP A 383 14.93 -3.82 -17.12
CA ASP A 383 13.48 -3.81 -17.03
C ASP A 383 13.05 -3.62 -15.56
N GLY A 384 12.38 -2.51 -15.26
CA GLY A 384 11.98 -2.17 -13.90
C GLY A 384 10.97 -3.16 -13.31
N ASP A 385 10.11 -3.79 -14.13
CA ASP A 385 9.14 -4.78 -13.65
C ASP A 385 9.83 -6.10 -13.29
N GLU A 386 10.81 -6.52 -14.10
CA GLU A 386 11.64 -7.69 -13.78
C GLU A 386 12.41 -7.48 -12.47
N LEU A 387 13.06 -6.33 -12.33
CA LEU A 387 13.80 -5.97 -11.10
C LEU A 387 12.88 -6.02 -9.87
N ARG A 388 11.73 -5.35 -9.93
CA ARG A 388 10.76 -5.33 -8.83
C ARG A 388 10.22 -6.73 -8.49
N ALA A 389 10.00 -7.56 -9.51
CA ALA A 389 9.56 -8.94 -9.32
C ALA A 389 10.62 -9.77 -8.58
N LYS A 390 11.90 -9.65 -8.94
CA LYS A 390 13.02 -10.34 -8.27
C LYS A 390 13.22 -9.89 -6.82
N ILE A 391 13.12 -8.59 -6.57
CA ILE A 391 13.18 -8.04 -5.21
C ILE A 391 12.00 -8.60 -4.37
N LEU A 392 10.78 -8.58 -4.93
CA LEU A 392 9.59 -9.06 -4.22
C LEU A 392 9.64 -10.57 -3.97
N GLU A 393 10.16 -11.36 -4.92
CA GLU A 393 10.36 -12.80 -4.77
C GLU A 393 11.25 -13.10 -3.54
N HIS A 394 12.35 -12.36 -3.38
CA HIS A 394 13.27 -12.52 -2.24
C HIS A 394 12.66 -11.99 -0.92
N MET A 395 12.05 -10.79 -0.95
CA MET A 395 11.52 -10.14 0.25
C MET A 395 10.18 -10.70 0.74
N GLY A 396 9.49 -11.45 -0.11
CA GLY A 396 8.16 -12.02 0.17
C GLY A 396 7.02 -11.01 0.06
N ARG A 397 5.79 -11.54 -0.10
CA ARG A 397 4.54 -10.80 -0.29
C ARG A 397 3.75 -10.60 1.01
N PHE A 398 4.18 -11.23 2.10
CA PHE A 398 3.47 -11.25 3.38
C PHE A 398 4.39 -10.81 4.51
N TYR A 399 3.77 -10.52 5.64
CA TYR A 399 4.51 -10.51 6.90
C TYR A 399 4.96 -11.92 7.27
N VAL A 400 6.14 -12.03 7.83
CA VAL A 400 6.70 -13.29 8.35
C VAL A 400 6.76 -13.17 9.87
N PRO A 401 6.34 -14.20 10.63
CA PRO A 401 6.51 -14.20 12.08
C PRO A 401 7.97 -13.98 12.46
N GLU A 402 8.22 -13.13 13.45
CA GLU A 402 9.56 -13.04 14.01
C GLU A 402 9.97 -14.42 14.57
N PRO A 403 11.21 -14.88 14.30
CA PRO A 403 11.67 -16.11 14.90
C PRO A 403 11.58 -15.99 16.43
N VAL A 404 10.89 -16.95 17.04
CA VAL A 404 10.81 -17.02 18.51
C VAL A 404 12.23 -17.20 19.01
N THR A 405 12.87 -16.11 19.43
CA THR A 405 14.12 -16.21 20.19
C THR A 405 13.78 -16.91 21.49
N LYS A 406 14.08 -18.20 21.58
CA LYS A 406 13.99 -18.90 22.87
C LYS A 406 14.85 -18.15 23.89
N PRO A 407 14.31 -17.85 25.07
CA PRO A 407 15.04 -17.18 26.14
C PRO A 407 16.28 -17.97 26.58
#